data_e0023774190667078e24eb2880bd8d72
#
_entry.id   e0023774190667078e24eb2880bd8d72
#
_cell.length_a   1.000
_cell.length_b   1.000
_cell.length_c   1.000
_cell.angle_alpha   90.00
_cell.angle_beta   90.00
_cell.angle_gamma   90.00
#
_symmetry.space_group_name_H-M   'P 1'
#
loop_
_entity.id
_entity.type
_entity.pdbx_description
1 polymer ?
#
loop_
_entity_poly.entity_id
_entity_poly.type
_entity_poly.pdbx_seq_one_letter_code
_entity_poly.pdbx_strand_id
1 'polypeptide(L)'
;MAAATPVVFVVDDDISVRESLELLIAEAGWQPQLCASAQEFLARPRLHSPSCLLLDVSLPDLNGLELQKRIAGDRAELPIIFMTGYGDIPMTVQAMKGGAVEFLSKPVAPEILLNAIAAALMRSRASLDEQGRLQALRDRHRSLSRREREVMALVVRGQLNKQVGAELGIEEITVKSHRGRVMRKMHAKSLPELVTMASRLGLQTAGKD
;
A
#
# COMPACT_ATOMS: atom_id res chain seq x y z
N MET A 1 -0.97 -2.20 21.46
CA MET A 1 -0.88 -3.42 20.64
C MET A 1 0.58 -3.58 20.23
N ALA A 2 1.21 -4.75 20.46
CA ALA A 2 2.56 -5.01 19.98
C ALA A 2 2.57 -4.88 18.44
N ALA A 3 3.54 -4.15 17.90
CA ALA A 3 3.70 -4.05 16.45
C ALA A 3 3.99 -5.47 15.91
N ALA A 4 3.28 -5.86 14.85
CA ALA A 4 3.53 -7.15 14.22
C ALA A 4 4.98 -7.21 13.72
N THR A 5 5.66 -8.33 13.99
CA THR A 5 7.03 -8.55 13.52
C THR A 5 7.06 -8.47 11.99
N PRO A 6 7.95 -7.66 11.40
CA PRO A 6 8.07 -7.58 9.95
C PRO A 6 8.49 -8.92 9.35
N VAL A 7 7.99 -9.21 8.14
CA VAL A 7 8.25 -10.46 7.43
C VAL A 7 9.10 -10.21 6.21
N VAL A 8 10.12 -11.05 6.02
CA VAL A 8 10.97 -11.02 4.83
C VAL A 8 10.79 -12.33 4.07
N PHE A 9 10.13 -12.27 2.92
CA PHE A 9 10.05 -13.40 2.01
C PHE A 9 11.37 -13.55 1.26
N VAL A 10 11.86 -14.77 1.15
CA VAL A 10 13.04 -15.13 0.38
C VAL A 10 12.62 -16.13 -0.68
N VAL A 11 12.76 -15.79 -1.95
CA VAL A 11 12.49 -16.69 -3.07
C VAL A 11 13.78 -16.91 -3.85
N ASP A 12 14.34 -18.09 -3.68
CA ASP A 12 15.63 -18.51 -4.25
C ASP A 12 15.62 -20.03 -4.37
N ASP A 13 16.10 -20.61 -5.43
CA ASP A 13 16.13 -22.07 -5.62
C ASP A 13 17.32 -22.73 -4.91
N ASP A 14 18.38 -21.98 -4.61
CA ASP A 14 19.55 -22.46 -3.88
C ASP A 14 19.26 -22.55 -2.37
N ILE A 15 19.27 -23.76 -1.83
CA ILE A 15 19.04 -24.01 -0.41
C ILE A 15 20.08 -23.33 0.49
N SER A 16 21.36 -23.29 0.06
CA SER A 16 22.44 -22.69 0.86
C SER A 16 22.27 -21.18 0.99
N VAL A 17 21.77 -20.52 -0.09
CA VAL A 17 21.44 -19.11 -0.07
C VAL A 17 20.26 -18.85 0.88
N ARG A 18 19.20 -19.66 0.78
CA ARG A 18 18.03 -19.53 1.69
C ARG A 18 18.40 -19.69 3.15
N GLU A 19 19.17 -20.73 3.51
CA GLU A 19 19.61 -20.97 4.91
C GLU A 19 20.48 -19.83 5.44
N SER A 20 21.42 -19.33 4.64
CA SER A 20 22.26 -18.21 5.00
C SER A 20 21.44 -16.93 5.24
N LEU A 21 20.45 -16.65 4.38
CA LEU A 21 19.56 -15.50 4.53
C LEU A 21 18.62 -15.66 5.71
N GLU A 22 18.15 -16.87 6.00
CA GLU A 22 17.30 -17.15 7.16
C GLU A 22 17.96 -16.71 8.46
N LEU A 23 19.21 -17.14 8.68
CA LEU A 23 19.98 -16.77 9.87
C LEU A 23 20.17 -15.26 9.96
N LEU A 24 20.61 -14.62 8.88
CA LEU A 24 20.86 -13.19 8.84
C LEU A 24 19.60 -12.35 9.13
N ILE A 25 18.47 -12.75 8.55
CA ILE A 25 17.18 -12.04 8.73
C ILE A 25 16.67 -12.24 10.16
N ALA A 26 16.78 -13.45 10.70
CA ALA A 26 16.35 -13.76 12.06
C ALA A 26 17.20 -13.01 13.12
N GLU A 27 18.51 -12.93 12.94
CA GLU A 27 19.41 -12.15 13.80
C GLU A 27 19.07 -10.66 13.81
N ALA A 28 18.59 -10.11 12.68
CA ALA A 28 18.13 -8.73 12.58
C ALA A 28 16.76 -8.49 13.26
N GLY A 29 16.13 -9.52 13.82
CA GLY A 29 14.84 -9.46 14.51
C GLY A 29 13.63 -9.46 13.57
N TRP A 30 13.78 -9.86 12.31
CA TRP A 30 12.69 -10.02 11.35
C TRP A 30 12.33 -11.50 11.18
N GLN A 31 11.14 -11.77 10.66
CA GLN A 31 10.65 -13.13 10.43
C GLN A 31 10.94 -13.55 8.99
N PRO A 32 11.86 -14.49 8.73
CA PRO A 32 12.09 -15.02 7.39
C PRO A 32 10.95 -15.96 6.98
N GLN A 33 10.57 -15.92 5.70
CA GLN A 33 9.70 -16.90 5.06
C GLN A 33 10.33 -17.36 3.76
N LEU A 34 10.86 -18.57 3.78
CA LEU A 34 11.61 -19.15 2.68
C LEU A 34 10.66 -19.82 1.68
N CYS A 35 10.94 -19.65 0.39
CA CYS A 35 10.28 -20.30 -0.73
C CYS A 35 11.34 -20.77 -1.72
N ALA A 36 11.24 -22.01 -2.16
CA ALA A 36 12.17 -22.58 -3.14
C ALA A 36 11.80 -22.22 -4.60
N SER A 37 10.63 -21.64 -4.82
CA SER A 37 10.12 -21.32 -6.14
C SER A 37 9.14 -20.13 -6.11
N ALA A 38 8.92 -19.53 -7.27
CA ALA A 38 7.90 -18.50 -7.45
C ALA A 38 6.48 -19.04 -7.17
N GLN A 39 6.20 -20.29 -7.53
CA GLN A 39 4.91 -20.92 -7.28
C GLN A 39 4.64 -21.10 -5.79
N GLU A 40 5.63 -21.51 -5.02
CA GLU A 40 5.50 -21.61 -3.56
C GLU A 40 5.18 -20.25 -2.94
N PHE A 41 5.86 -19.19 -3.36
CA PHE A 41 5.58 -17.84 -2.91
C PHE A 41 4.17 -17.36 -3.30
N LEU A 42 3.72 -17.63 -4.53
CA LEU A 42 2.38 -17.25 -4.99
C LEU A 42 1.25 -17.96 -4.20
N ALA A 43 1.52 -19.17 -3.69
CA ALA A 43 0.58 -19.92 -2.85
C ALA A 43 0.46 -19.34 -1.41
N ARG A 44 1.40 -18.50 -0.97
CA ARG A 44 1.36 -17.87 0.36
C ARG A 44 0.27 -16.79 0.42
N PRO A 45 -0.46 -16.71 1.52
CA PRO A 45 -1.46 -15.66 1.70
C PRO A 45 -0.81 -14.28 1.76
N ARG A 46 -1.58 -13.25 1.41
CA ARG A 46 -1.16 -11.85 1.63
C ARG A 46 -1.09 -11.57 3.13
N LEU A 47 -0.04 -10.87 3.53
CA LEU A 47 0.13 -10.44 4.92
C LEU A 47 -0.33 -8.99 5.09
N HIS A 48 -0.89 -8.70 6.26
CA HIS A 48 -1.22 -7.35 6.70
C HIS A 48 -0.16 -6.77 7.66
N SER A 49 1.02 -7.39 7.71
CA SER A 49 2.19 -6.89 8.42
C SER A 49 3.21 -6.31 7.44
N PRO A 50 4.08 -5.38 7.89
CA PRO A 50 5.17 -4.88 7.06
C PRO A 50 5.99 -6.03 6.51
N SER A 51 6.19 -6.08 5.20
CA SER A 51 6.88 -7.18 4.55
C SER A 51 7.62 -6.72 3.31
N CYS A 52 8.65 -7.46 2.91
CA CYS A 52 9.36 -7.30 1.65
C CYS A 52 9.70 -8.65 1.04
N LEU A 53 10.09 -8.65 -0.22
CA LEU A 53 10.47 -9.82 -0.99
C LEU A 53 11.92 -9.69 -1.44
N LEU A 54 12.77 -10.62 -1.00
CA LEU A 54 14.06 -10.91 -1.62
C LEU A 54 13.83 -11.94 -2.71
N LEU A 55 14.19 -11.61 -3.94
CA LEU A 55 13.82 -12.40 -5.10
C LEU A 55 15.03 -12.66 -5.99
N ASP A 56 15.36 -13.94 -6.18
CA ASP A 56 16.29 -14.28 -7.25
C ASP A 56 15.62 -14.07 -8.63
N VAL A 57 16.41 -13.55 -9.55
CA VAL A 57 15.97 -13.38 -10.93
C VAL A 57 15.90 -14.74 -11.65
N SER A 58 16.85 -15.63 -11.38
CA SER A 58 17.05 -16.89 -12.12
C SER A 58 16.38 -18.08 -11.42
N LEU A 59 15.05 -18.05 -11.32
CA LEU A 59 14.30 -19.20 -10.79
C LEU A 59 13.95 -20.21 -11.88
N PRO A 60 13.88 -21.50 -11.54
CA PRO A 60 13.67 -22.57 -12.54
C PRO A 60 12.23 -22.62 -13.08
N ASP A 61 11.25 -22.20 -12.28
CA ASP A 61 9.82 -22.29 -12.63
C ASP A 61 9.26 -21.03 -13.29
N LEU A 62 9.72 -19.86 -12.87
CA LEU A 62 9.26 -18.58 -13.37
C LEU A 62 10.32 -17.51 -13.13
N ASN A 63 10.78 -16.83 -14.16
CA ASN A 63 11.74 -15.74 -14.01
C ASN A 63 11.25 -14.68 -13.02
N GLY A 64 12.14 -14.20 -12.14
CA GLY A 64 11.81 -13.23 -11.10
C GLY A 64 11.16 -11.93 -11.62
N LEU A 65 11.54 -11.46 -12.81
CA LEU A 65 10.92 -10.30 -13.46
C LEU A 65 9.48 -10.57 -13.90
N GLU A 66 9.16 -11.81 -14.26
CA GLU A 66 7.77 -12.20 -14.55
C GLU A 66 6.95 -12.34 -13.28
N LEU A 67 7.55 -12.85 -12.20
CA LEU A 67 6.91 -12.87 -10.90
C LEU A 67 6.56 -11.45 -10.43
N GLN A 68 7.50 -10.49 -10.57
CA GLN A 68 7.25 -9.09 -10.28
C GLN A 68 6.02 -8.55 -11.01
N LYS A 69 5.89 -8.82 -12.32
CA LYS A 69 4.74 -8.40 -13.13
C LYS A 69 3.42 -9.03 -12.63
N ARG A 70 3.44 -10.32 -12.28
CA ARG A 70 2.25 -11.04 -11.79
C ARG A 70 1.72 -10.48 -10.48
N ILE A 71 2.62 -10.10 -9.57
CA ILE A 71 2.22 -9.60 -8.25
C ILE A 71 1.96 -8.10 -8.19
N ALA A 72 2.31 -7.34 -9.25
CA ALA A 72 2.17 -5.90 -9.30
C ALA A 72 0.73 -5.40 -9.07
N GLY A 73 -0.30 -6.14 -9.51
CA GLY A 73 -1.71 -5.82 -9.25
C GLY A 73 -2.18 -6.18 -7.86
N ASP A 74 -1.82 -7.40 -7.41
CA ASP A 74 -2.35 -7.98 -6.17
C ASP A 74 -1.56 -7.61 -4.92
N ARG A 75 -0.26 -7.38 -5.05
CA ARG A 75 0.67 -7.11 -3.95
C ARG A 75 1.50 -5.85 -4.21
N ALA A 76 0.89 -4.80 -4.75
CA ALA A 76 1.56 -3.54 -5.09
C ALA A 76 2.26 -2.87 -3.88
N GLU A 77 1.84 -3.19 -2.66
CA GLU A 77 2.43 -2.73 -1.41
C GLU A 77 3.67 -3.51 -0.97
N LEU A 78 3.99 -4.65 -1.63
CA LEU A 78 5.13 -5.51 -1.29
C LEU A 78 6.39 -5.03 -2.04
N PRO A 79 7.34 -4.38 -1.38
CA PRO A 79 8.59 -3.97 -2.00
C PRO A 79 9.43 -5.19 -2.38
N ILE A 80 10.03 -5.15 -3.56
CA ILE A 80 10.87 -6.21 -4.10
C ILE A 80 12.31 -5.74 -4.14
N ILE A 81 13.22 -6.57 -3.60
CA ILE A 81 14.66 -6.46 -3.72
C ILE A 81 15.11 -7.65 -4.56
N PHE A 82 15.67 -7.40 -5.73
CA PHE A 82 16.25 -8.46 -6.54
C PHE A 82 17.65 -8.79 -6.06
N MET A 83 17.98 -10.08 -6.09
CA MET A 83 19.33 -10.60 -5.91
C MET A 83 19.67 -11.53 -7.08
N THR A 84 20.83 -11.40 -7.69
CA THR A 84 21.22 -12.26 -8.82
C THR A 84 22.73 -12.46 -8.88
N GLY A 85 23.14 -13.65 -9.29
CA GLY A 85 24.55 -13.94 -9.61
C GLY A 85 24.99 -13.40 -10.98
N TYR A 86 24.02 -13.13 -11.86
CA TYR A 86 24.25 -12.67 -13.25
C TYR A 86 23.32 -11.52 -13.58
N GLY A 87 23.68 -10.31 -13.11
CA GLY A 87 22.93 -9.11 -13.45
C GLY A 87 23.57 -8.36 -14.61
N ASP A 88 22.82 -8.11 -15.67
CA ASP A 88 23.22 -7.16 -16.71
C ASP A 88 22.44 -5.83 -16.54
N ILE A 89 22.94 -4.79 -17.21
CA ILE A 89 22.32 -3.46 -17.15
C ILE A 89 20.86 -3.47 -17.66
N PRO A 90 20.50 -4.12 -18.77
CA PRO A 90 19.12 -4.21 -19.25
C PRO A 90 18.18 -4.83 -18.23
N MET A 91 18.58 -5.91 -17.56
CA MET A 91 17.80 -6.60 -16.55
C MET A 91 17.55 -5.72 -15.31
N THR A 92 18.61 -5.05 -14.82
CA THR A 92 18.50 -4.10 -13.71
C THR A 92 17.52 -2.97 -14.03
N VAL A 93 17.64 -2.38 -15.22
CA VAL A 93 16.73 -1.31 -15.68
C VAL A 93 15.29 -1.81 -15.75
N GLN A 94 15.06 -3.04 -16.23
CA GLN A 94 13.72 -3.62 -16.31
C GLN A 94 13.12 -3.84 -14.92
N ALA A 95 13.89 -4.38 -13.96
CA ALA A 95 13.47 -4.58 -12.58
C ALA A 95 13.06 -3.25 -11.91
N MET A 96 13.91 -2.24 -12.06
CA MET A 96 13.66 -0.92 -11.46
C MET A 96 12.44 -0.22 -12.10
N LYS A 97 12.28 -0.27 -13.42
CA LYS A 97 11.07 0.21 -14.12
C LYS A 97 9.80 -0.54 -13.70
N GLY A 98 9.93 -1.83 -13.34
CA GLY A 98 8.85 -2.64 -12.78
C GLY A 98 8.48 -2.30 -11.34
N GLY A 99 9.19 -1.36 -10.69
CA GLY A 99 8.91 -0.89 -9.34
C GLY A 99 9.71 -1.61 -8.25
N ALA A 100 10.77 -2.35 -8.59
CA ALA A 100 11.72 -2.86 -7.59
C ALA A 100 12.30 -1.72 -6.76
N VAL A 101 12.56 -2.01 -5.49
CA VAL A 101 13.16 -1.04 -4.57
C VAL A 101 14.67 -1.03 -4.74
N GLU A 102 15.26 -2.21 -4.96
CA GLU A 102 16.69 -2.39 -5.06
C GLU A 102 17.04 -3.60 -5.95
N PHE A 103 18.26 -3.59 -6.49
CA PHE A 103 18.81 -4.68 -7.29
C PHE A 103 20.26 -4.92 -6.85
N LEU A 104 20.52 -6.12 -6.29
CA LEU A 104 21.80 -6.47 -5.68
C LEU A 104 22.44 -7.66 -6.42
N SER A 105 23.73 -7.54 -6.72
CA SER A 105 24.50 -8.64 -7.31
C SER A 105 25.11 -9.53 -6.22
N LYS A 106 24.91 -10.85 -6.33
CA LYS A 106 25.52 -11.84 -5.45
C LYS A 106 27.02 -11.98 -5.77
N PRO A 107 27.90 -12.10 -4.76
CA PRO A 107 27.63 -12.12 -3.32
C PRO A 107 27.34 -10.72 -2.76
N VAL A 108 26.37 -10.60 -1.87
CA VAL A 108 25.96 -9.34 -1.25
C VAL A 108 26.56 -9.24 0.16
N ALA A 109 27.16 -8.10 0.47
CA ALA A 109 27.61 -7.85 1.83
C ALA A 109 26.41 -7.76 2.79
N PRO A 110 26.45 -8.41 3.97
CA PRO A 110 25.34 -8.45 4.92
C PRO A 110 24.79 -7.06 5.26
N GLU A 111 25.64 -6.08 5.48
CA GLU A 111 25.24 -4.70 5.82
C GLU A 111 24.42 -4.04 4.70
N ILE A 112 24.81 -4.24 3.44
CA ILE A 112 24.09 -3.69 2.28
C ILE A 112 22.70 -4.33 2.19
N LEU A 113 22.62 -5.65 2.35
CA LEU A 113 21.36 -6.38 2.29
C LEU A 113 20.42 -5.97 3.44
N LEU A 114 20.91 -5.89 4.67
CA LEU A 114 20.12 -5.49 5.83
C LEU A 114 19.59 -4.06 5.68
N ASN A 115 20.41 -3.14 5.16
CA ASN A 115 19.99 -1.76 4.88
C ASN A 115 18.88 -1.71 3.82
N ALA A 116 19.00 -2.50 2.74
CA ALA A 116 17.98 -2.59 1.69
C ALA A 116 16.66 -3.18 2.25
N ILE A 117 16.73 -4.23 3.06
CA ILE A 117 15.56 -4.82 3.73
C ILE A 117 14.90 -3.81 4.67
N ALA A 118 15.67 -3.10 5.50
CA ALA A 118 15.14 -2.09 6.41
C ALA A 118 14.39 -0.98 5.66
N ALA A 119 14.95 -0.46 4.58
CA ALA A 119 14.32 0.55 3.73
C ALA A 119 13.03 0.01 3.08
N ALA A 120 13.04 -1.22 2.59
CA ALA A 120 11.87 -1.88 2.01
C ALA A 120 10.75 -2.07 3.05
N LEU A 121 11.08 -2.54 4.25
CA LEU A 121 10.11 -2.72 5.34
C LEU A 121 9.50 -1.38 5.80
N MET A 122 10.29 -0.30 5.84
CA MET A 122 9.76 1.05 6.12
C MET A 122 8.76 1.50 5.05
N ARG A 123 9.07 1.26 3.76
CA ARG A 123 8.17 1.57 2.65
C ARG A 123 6.87 0.76 2.72
N SER A 124 6.97 -0.55 3.03
CA SER A 124 5.80 -1.42 3.22
C SER A 124 4.92 -0.92 4.37
N ARG A 125 5.51 -0.57 5.51
CA ARG A 125 4.77 0.00 6.65
C ARG A 125 4.01 1.27 6.27
N ALA A 126 4.68 2.21 5.62
CA ALA A 126 4.04 3.46 5.18
C ALA A 126 2.86 3.22 4.23
N SER A 127 2.99 2.25 3.30
CA SER A 127 1.93 1.86 2.38
C SER A 127 0.73 1.25 3.12
N LEU A 128 0.96 0.33 4.07
CA LEU A 128 -0.09 -0.28 4.88
C LEU A 128 -0.82 0.76 5.75
N ASP A 129 -0.09 1.69 6.36
CA ASP A 129 -0.67 2.78 7.15
C ASP A 129 -1.58 3.67 6.28
N GLU A 130 -1.14 4.00 5.08
CA GLU A 130 -1.94 4.82 4.15
C GLU A 130 -3.18 4.07 3.66
N GLN A 131 -3.06 2.78 3.33
CA GLN A 131 -4.21 1.94 3.00
C GLN A 131 -5.21 1.85 4.16
N GLY A 132 -4.72 1.67 5.39
CA GLY A 132 -5.56 1.67 6.59
C GLY A 132 -6.31 2.99 6.79
N ARG A 133 -5.63 4.13 6.59
CA ARG A 133 -6.27 5.47 6.65
C ARG A 133 -7.34 5.64 5.58
N LEU A 134 -7.07 5.20 4.36
CA LEU A 134 -8.03 5.29 3.26
C LEU A 134 -9.24 4.38 3.50
N GLN A 135 -9.01 3.17 4.01
CA GLN A 135 -10.09 2.24 4.36
C GLN A 135 -10.98 2.81 5.47
N ALA A 136 -10.38 3.33 6.54
CA ALA A 136 -11.13 4.00 7.62
C ALA A 136 -11.95 5.20 7.11
N LEU A 137 -11.42 5.95 6.15
CA LEU A 137 -12.14 7.05 5.50
C LEU A 137 -13.32 6.56 4.66
N ARG A 138 -13.14 5.47 3.91
CA ARG A 138 -14.22 4.81 3.15
C ARG A 138 -15.33 4.32 4.07
N ASP A 139 -14.99 3.73 5.22
CA ASP A 139 -15.97 3.23 6.17
C ASP A 139 -16.78 4.35 6.82
N ARG A 140 -16.13 5.48 7.16
CA ARG A 140 -16.83 6.69 7.61
C ARG A 140 -17.81 7.19 6.55
N HIS A 141 -17.39 7.30 5.29
CA HIS A 141 -18.25 7.71 4.19
C HIS A 141 -19.42 6.74 3.97
N ARG A 142 -19.20 5.43 4.07
CA ARG A 142 -20.26 4.41 4.01
C ARG A 142 -21.28 4.54 5.15
N SER A 143 -20.88 5.02 6.31
CA SER A 143 -21.76 5.25 7.46
C SER A 143 -22.72 6.44 7.29
N LEU A 144 -22.50 7.29 6.27
CA LEU A 144 -23.41 8.38 5.94
C LEU A 144 -24.73 7.82 5.38
N SER A 145 -25.84 8.41 5.82
CA SER A 145 -27.14 8.15 5.18
C SER A 145 -27.16 8.68 3.74
N ARG A 146 -28.13 8.25 2.94
CA ARG A 146 -28.31 8.75 1.58
C ARG A 146 -28.35 10.28 1.54
N ARG A 147 -29.15 10.93 2.41
CA ARG A 147 -29.26 12.39 2.49
C ARG A 147 -27.97 13.06 2.93
N GLU A 148 -27.24 12.49 3.88
CA GLU A 148 -25.94 13.00 4.30
C GLU A 148 -24.91 12.95 3.17
N ARG A 149 -24.92 11.90 2.35
CA ARG A 149 -24.04 11.82 1.15
C ARG A 149 -24.39 12.85 0.10
N GLU A 150 -25.70 13.05 -0.17
CA GLU A 150 -26.17 14.09 -1.11
C GLU A 150 -25.73 15.49 -0.65
N VAL A 151 -25.94 15.82 0.63
CA VAL A 151 -25.51 17.08 1.21
C VAL A 151 -23.98 17.22 1.17
N MET A 152 -23.22 16.18 1.53
CA MET A 152 -21.77 16.19 1.46
C MET A 152 -21.26 16.51 0.05
N ALA A 153 -21.83 15.82 -0.97
CA ALA A 153 -21.42 15.99 -2.36
C ALA A 153 -21.57 17.44 -2.86
N LEU A 154 -22.61 18.15 -2.43
CA LEU A 154 -22.85 19.54 -2.82
C LEU A 154 -21.98 20.52 -2.02
N VAL A 155 -21.83 20.28 -0.71
CA VAL A 155 -21.05 21.13 0.18
C VAL A 155 -19.56 21.12 -0.20
N VAL A 156 -18.99 19.95 -0.60
CA VAL A 156 -17.58 19.88 -1.02
C VAL A 156 -17.32 20.53 -2.38
N ARG A 157 -18.37 20.77 -3.18
CA ARG A 157 -18.33 21.59 -4.41
C ARG A 157 -18.40 23.09 -4.12
N GLY A 158 -18.48 23.50 -2.86
CA GLY A 158 -18.51 24.91 -2.46
C GLY A 158 -19.91 25.51 -2.41
N GLN A 159 -20.99 24.74 -2.54
CA GLN A 159 -22.35 25.28 -2.46
C GLN A 159 -22.71 25.76 -1.05
N LEU A 160 -23.39 26.89 -0.98
CA LEU A 160 -23.94 27.43 0.25
C LEU A 160 -25.17 26.62 0.69
N ASN A 161 -25.48 26.61 1.99
CA ASN A 161 -26.62 25.84 2.52
C ASN A 161 -27.94 26.15 1.81
N LYS A 162 -28.17 27.41 1.44
CA LYS A 162 -29.36 27.82 0.71
C LYS A 162 -29.45 27.18 -0.68
N GLN A 163 -28.31 27.08 -1.39
CA GLN A 163 -28.22 26.44 -2.72
C GLN A 163 -28.44 24.94 -2.61
N VAL A 164 -27.79 24.27 -1.62
CA VAL A 164 -28.00 22.85 -1.32
C VAL A 164 -29.47 22.56 -0.99
N GLY A 165 -30.11 23.43 -0.19
CA GLY A 165 -31.54 23.32 0.13
C GLY A 165 -32.44 23.36 -1.10
N ALA A 166 -32.19 24.33 -1.98
CA ALA A 166 -32.93 24.47 -3.24
C ALA A 166 -32.76 23.26 -4.15
N GLU A 167 -31.51 22.73 -4.29
CA GLU A 167 -31.23 21.59 -5.15
C GLU A 167 -31.83 20.27 -4.61
N LEU A 168 -31.83 20.07 -3.28
CA LEU A 168 -32.34 18.88 -2.65
C LEU A 168 -33.83 18.93 -2.24
N GLY A 169 -34.49 20.10 -2.43
CA GLY A 169 -35.89 20.28 -2.05
C GLY A 169 -36.12 20.23 -0.54
N ILE A 170 -35.20 20.78 0.28
CA ILE A 170 -35.28 20.81 1.75
C ILE A 170 -34.92 22.20 2.30
N GLU A 171 -35.40 22.49 3.49
CA GLU A 171 -35.10 23.77 4.13
C GLU A 171 -33.64 23.92 4.55
N GLU A 172 -33.13 25.17 4.54
CA GLU A 172 -31.74 25.47 4.92
C GLU A 172 -31.38 24.96 6.31
N ILE A 173 -32.32 25.02 7.28
CA ILE A 173 -32.13 24.51 8.63
C ILE A 173 -31.90 22.99 8.63
N THR A 174 -32.56 22.26 7.73
CA THR A 174 -32.41 20.82 7.54
C THR A 174 -31.02 20.53 6.94
N VAL A 175 -30.58 21.34 5.96
CA VAL A 175 -29.21 21.26 5.41
C VAL A 175 -28.17 21.43 6.50
N LYS A 176 -28.30 22.47 7.35
CA LYS A 176 -27.40 22.70 8.51
C LYS A 176 -27.32 21.48 9.43
N SER A 177 -28.46 20.85 9.72
CA SER A 177 -28.52 19.63 10.53
C SER A 177 -27.77 18.46 9.89
N HIS A 178 -28.03 18.18 8.61
CA HIS A 178 -27.33 17.13 7.85
C HIS A 178 -25.83 17.41 7.75
N ARG A 179 -25.44 18.65 7.44
CA ARG A 179 -24.02 19.07 7.42
C ARG A 179 -23.32 18.82 8.75
N GLY A 180 -23.93 19.16 9.88
CA GLY A 180 -23.40 18.88 11.21
C GLY A 180 -23.18 17.38 11.45
N ARG A 181 -24.11 16.51 10.98
CA ARG A 181 -23.97 15.05 11.06
C ARG A 181 -22.85 14.54 10.17
N VAL A 182 -22.73 15.07 8.94
CA VAL A 182 -21.64 14.74 8.01
C VAL A 182 -20.29 15.06 8.66
N MET A 183 -20.09 16.28 9.14
CA MET A 183 -18.86 16.70 9.79
C MET A 183 -18.46 15.75 10.93
N ARG A 184 -19.42 15.38 11.78
CA ARG A 184 -19.19 14.48 12.91
C ARG A 184 -18.85 13.05 12.47
N LYS A 185 -19.62 12.46 11.52
CA LYS A 185 -19.40 11.09 11.05
C LYS A 185 -18.11 10.96 10.24
N MET A 186 -17.77 11.97 9.45
CA MET A 186 -16.52 12.01 8.72
C MET A 186 -15.31 12.34 9.62
N HIS A 187 -15.54 12.80 10.85
CA HIS A 187 -14.52 13.32 11.77
C HIS A 187 -13.79 14.54 11.18
N ALA A 188 -14.47 15.35 10.39
CA ALA A 188 -13.90 16.56 9.80
C ALA A 188 -14.07 17.74 10.78
N LYS A 189 -12.96 18.46 11.06
CA LYS A 189 -12.93 19.62 11.95
C LYS A 189 -13.28 20.92 11.21
N SER A 190 -13.14 20.93 9.88
CA SER A 190 -13.39 22.08 9.04
C SER A 190 -13.86 21.66 7.65
N LEU A 191 -14.47 22.61 6.91
CA LEU A 191 -14.86 22.38 5.51
C LEU A 191 -13.66 22.04 4.60
N PRO A 192 -12.53 22.73 4.67
CA PRO A 192 -11.34 22.34 3.89
C PRO A 192 -10.89 20.91 4.15
N GLU A 193 -10.95 20.43 5.40
CA GLU A 193 -10.64 19.06 5.75
C GLU A 193 -11.63 18.08 5.12
N LEU A 194 -12.93 18.40 5.14
CA LEU A 194 -13.95 17.57 4.48
C LEU A 194 -13.73 17.52 2.96
N VAL A 195 -13.34 18.63 2.32
CA VAL A 195 -12.99 18.67 0.90
C VAL A 195 -11.79 17.79 0.59
N THR A 196 -10.73 17.85 1.41
CA THR A 196 -9.57 16.97 1.28
C THR A 196 -9.95 15.48 1.40
N MET A 197 -10.81 15.15 2.37
CA MET A 197 -11.32 13.78 2.54
C MET A 197 -12.13 13.32 1.33
N ALA A 198 -12.99 14.18 0.78
CA ALA A 198 -13.78 13.89 -0.41
C ALA A 198 -12.88 13.65 -1.64
N SER A 199 -11.85 14.47 -1.83
CA SER A 199 -10.86 14.29 -2.90
C SER A 199 -10.14 12.94 -2.78
N ARG A 200 -9.71 12.54 -1.57
CA ARG A 200 -9.08 11.23 -1.33
C ARG A 200 -10.01 10.05 -1.58
N LEU A 201 -11.33 10.25 -1.48
CA LEU A 201 -12.35 9.25 -1.83
C LEU A 201 -12.66 9.22 -3.34
N GLY A 202 -12.09 10.10 -4.15
CA GLY A 202 -12.40 10.25 -5.56
C GLY A 202 -13.77 10.89 -5.83
N LEU A 203 -14.36 11.56 -4.82
CA LEU A 203 -15.59 12.31 -5.00
C LEU A 203 -15.27 13.64 -5.70
N GLN A 204 -16.14 14.06 -6.65
CA GLN A 204 -15.98 15.35 -7.33
C GLN A 204 -16.07 16.48 -6.30
N THR A 205 -14.95 17.14 -6.07
CA THR A 205 -14.87 18.44 -5.39
C THR A 205 -14.94 19.54 -6.43
N ALA A 206 -15.18 20.82 -6.02
CA ALA A 206 -15.15 21.95 -6.95
C ALA A 206 -13.85 21.85 -7.77
N GLY A 207 -14.01 21.60 -9.09
CA GLY A 207 -12.89 21.46 -10.01
C GLY A 207 -12.16 22.79 -10.14
N LYS A 208 -10.85 22.72 -10.29
CA LYS A 208 -10.13 23.76 -11.01
C LYS A 208 -10.54 23.62 -12.48
N ASP A 209 -11.45 24.49 -12.94
CA ASP A 209 -11.47 24.91 -14.34
C ASP A 209 -10.33 25.89 -14.58
#